data_45928183c1c4e1d47c24209fce012263
#
_entry.id   45928183c1c4e1d47c24209fce012263
#
_cell.length_a   1.000
_cell.length_b   1.000
_cell.length_c   1.000
_cell.angle_alpha   90.00
_cell.angle_beta   90.00
_cell.angle_gamma   90.00
#
_symmetry.space_group_name_H-M   'P 1'
#
loop_
_entity.id
_entity.type
_entity.pdbx_description
1 polymer ?
#
loop_
_entity_poly.entity_id
_entity_poly.type
_entity_poly.pdbx_seq_one_letter_code
_entity_poly.pdbx_strand_id
1 'polypeptide(L)'
;MSLRTRGSAAVDKAQLRLALLKSVDENLDLGHGLTIEAYNHLINTTRATLEAHNTLVSNLEESRKTIIQMDKALSEMSERMLSGVATVYGRNSIEYSKAGGSNGKRNKQSSSKVAPVVAVLASQPAQAAIANGSTNGNSTTPLLQ
;
A
#
# COMPACT_ATOMS: atom_id res chain seq x y z
N MET A 1 -3.07 -16.14 -4.15
CA MET A 1 -3.32 -16.63 -2.78
C MET A 1 -4.23 -15.64 -2.09
N SER A 2 -5.37 -16.08 -1.60
CA SER A 2 -6.23 -15.24 -0.77
C SER A 2 -5.64 -15.21 0.64
N LEU A 3 -5.37 -14.02 1.14
CA LEU A 3 -4.95 -13.82 2.52
C LEU A 3 -6.19 -13.97 3.41
N ARG A 4 -6.12 -14.87 4.38
CA ARG A 4 -7.24 -15.10 5.29
C ARG A 4 -7.01 -14.34 6.60
N THR A 5 -8.09 -13.79 7.12
CA THR A 5 -8.13 -13.28 8.49
C THR A 5 -7.81 -14.40 9.47
N ARG A 6 -7.14 -14.05 10.55
CA ARG A 6 -6.65 -15.02 11.53
C ARG A 6 -7.42 -14.89 12.83
N GLY A 7 -7.87 -16.02 13.38
CA GLY A 7 -8.27 -16.15 14.77
C GLY A 7 -7.11 -16.61 15.63
N SER A 8 -7.24 -16.51 16.93
CA SER A 8 -6.23 -17.01 17.87
C SER A 8 -6.86 -17.84 18.98
N ALA A 9 -6.71 -19.16 18.87
CA ALA A 9 -7.12 -20.06 19.91
C ALA A 9 -6.39 -19.83 21.26
N ALA A 10 -5.20 -19.23 21.21
CA ALA A 10 -4.45 -18.85 22.41
C ALA A 10 -5.17 -17.71 23.15
N VAL A 11 -5.67 -16.71 22.43
CA VAL A 11 -6.45 -15.61 23.01
C VAL A 11 -7.74 -16.13 23.64
N ASP A 12 -8.46 -17.01 22.94
CA ASP A 12 -9.72 -17.57 23.44
C ASP A 12 -9.51 -18.38 24.73
N LYS A 13 -8.48 -19.23 24.74
CA LYS A 13 -8.09 -19.99 25.94
C LYS A 13 -7.63 -19.09 27.08
N ALA A 14 -6.87 -18.04 26.76
CA ALA A 14 -6.41 -17.09 27.76
C ALA A 14 -7.56 -16.30 28.39
N GLN A 15 -8.56 -15.91 27.63
CA GLN A 15 -9.75 -15.25 28.14
C GLN A 15 -10.56 -16.13 29.08
N LEU A 16 -10.76 -17.39 28.68
CA LEU A 16 -11.44 -18.35 29.54
C LEU A 16 -10.68 -18.55 30.85
N ARG A 17 -9.36 -18.69 30.77
CA ARG A 17 -8.51 -18.82 31.96
C ARG A 17 -8.54 -17.58 32.82
N LEU A 18 -8.53 -16.38 32.23
CA LEU A 18 -8.64 -15.12 32.96
C LEU A 18 -9.96 -15.05 33.75
N ALA A 19 -11.07 -15.45 33.13
CA ALA A 19 -12.38 -15.51 33.81
C ALA A 19 -12.35 -16.47 35.02
N LEU A 20 -11.75 -17.63 34.85
CA LEU A 20 -11.60 -18.63 35.93
C LEU A 20 -10.68 -18.11 37.06
N LEU A 21 -9.57 -17.46 36.73
CA LEU A 21 -8.66 -16.87 37.72
C LEU A 21 -9.34 -15.76 38.51
N LYS A 22 -10.10 -14.88 37.86
CA LYS A 22 -10.90 -13.84 38.51
C LYS A 22 -11.96 -14.40 39.46
N SER A 23 -12.48 -15.58 39.21
CA SER A 23 -13.42 -16.25 40.14
C SER A 23 -12.73 -16.79 41.40
N VAL A 24 -11.41 -16.98 41.34
CA VAL A 24 -10.62 -17.36 42.52
C VAL A 24 -10.27 -16.12 43.35
N ASP A 25 -9.70 -15.11 42.71
CA ASP A 25 -9.37 -13.82 43.33
C ASP A 25 -9.28 -12.75 42.23
N GLU A 26 -10.04 -11.68 42.36
CA GLU A 26 -10.05 -10.57 41.40
C GLU A 26 -8.71 -9.81 41.34
N ASN A 27 -7.97 -9.81 42.44
CA ASN A 27 -6.67 -9.14 42.60
C ASN A 27 -5.51 -10.13 42.73
N LEU A 28 -5.65 -11.31 42.16
CA LEU A 28 -4.64 -12.36 42.23
C LEU A 28 -3.27 -11.86 41.81
N ASP A 29 -2.31 -11.95 42.70
CA ASP A 29 -0.89 -11.70 42.48
C ASP A 29 -0.08 -12.90 42.95
N LEU A 30 0.54 -13.60 42.00
CA LEU A 30 1.34 -14.77 42.26
C LEU A 30 2.84 -14.43 42.40
N GLY A 31 3.20 -13.15 42.37
CA GLY A 31 4.57 -12.68 42.35
C GLY A 31 5.20 -12.74 40.96
N HIS A 32 6.41 -12.21 40.84
CA HIS A 32 7.18 -12.19 39.58
C HIS A 32 6.45 -11.61 38.36
N GLY A 33 5.53 -10.67 38.59
CA GLY A 33 4.73 -10.05 37.52
C GLY A 33 3.56 -10.91 37.03
N LEU A 34 3.24 -12.01 37.70
CA LEU A 34 2.10 -12.87 37.39
C LEU A 34 0.84 -12.34 38.10
N THR A 35 0.26 -11.29 37.57
CA THR A 35 -0.95 -10.65 38.09
C THR A 35 -2.11 -10.75 37.11
N ILE A 36 -3.32 -10.68 37.62
CA ILE A 36 -4.55 -10.58 36.78
C ILE A 36 -4.46 -9.40 35.81
N GLU A 37 -3.95 -8.27 36.30
CA GLU A 37 -3.82 -7.07 35.49
C GLU A 37 -2.84 -7.24 34.33
N ALA A 38 -1.63 -7.77 34.59
CA ALA A 38 -0.62 -8.03 33.57
C ALA A 38 -1.14 -9.07 32.53
N TYR A 39 -1.83 -10.09 32.99
CA TYR A 39 -2.40 -11.11 32.12
C TYR A 39 -3.52 -10.55 31.24
N ASN A 40 -4.43 -9.77 31.81
CA ASN A 40 -5.48 -9.08 31.06
C ASN A 40 -4.91 -8.11 30.05
N HIS A 41 -3.88 -7.35 30.42
CA HIS A 41 -3.21 -6.43 29.50
C HIS A 41 -2.59 -7.17 28.31
N LEU A 42 -1.91 -8.29 28.54
CA LEU A 42 -1.33 -9.10 27.48
C LEU A 42 -2.40 -9.67 26.53
N ILE A 43 -3.51 -10.15 27.07
CA ILE A 43 -4.66 -10.64 26.28
C ILE A 43 -5.19 -9.52 25.36
N ASN A 44 -5.45 -8.34 25.93
CA ASN A 44 -6.00 -7.21 25.21
C ASN A 44 -5.03 -6.69 24.13
N THR A 45 -3.74 -6.61 24.43
CA THR A 45 -2.70 -6.21 23.47
C THR A 45 -2.62 -7.21 22.31
N THR A 46 -2.65 -8.50 22.62
CA THR A 46 -2.62 -9.56 21.58
C THR A 46 -3.86 -9.50 20.70
N ARG A 47 -5.04 -9.27 21.29
CA ARG A 47 -6.29 -9.10 20.54
C ARG A 47 -6.23 -7.89 19.62
N ALA A 48 -5.83 -6.73 20.13
CA ALA A 48 -5.71 -5.51 19.34
C ALA A 48 -4.74 -5.67 18.16
N THR A 49 -3.62 -6.36 18.39
CA THR A 49 -2.65 -6.67 17.32
C THR A 49 -3.26 -7.59 16.27
N LEU A 50 -4.03 -8.59 16.69
CA LEU A 50 -4.71 -9.50 15.77
C LEU A 50 -5.79 -8.80 14.94
N GLU A 51 -6.57 -7.93 15.55
CA GLU A 51 -7.57 -7.10 14.86
C GLU A 51 -6.93 -6.16 13.85
N ALA A 52 -5.84 -5.49 14.22
CA ALA A 52 -5.07 -4.65 13.31
C ALA A 52 -4.52 -5.46 12.12
N HIS A 53 -3.98 -6.64 12.37
CA HIS A 53 -3.52 -7.54 11.30
C HIS A 53 -4.66 -7.92 10.35
N ASN A 54 -5.81 -8.31 10.87
CA ASN A 54 -6.97 -8.69 10.07
C ASN A 54 -7.51 -7.51 9.24
N THR A 55 -7.48 -6.31 9.77
CA THR A 55 -7.83 -5.08 9.05
C THR A 55 -6.88 -4.83 7.88
N LEU A 56 -5.57 -4.98 8.10
CA LEU A 56 -4.57 -4.86 7.03
C LEU A 56 -4.78 -5.89 5.92
N VAL A 57 -5.10 -7.13 6.28
CA VAL A 57 -5.42 -8.19 5.31
C VAL A 57 -6.65 -7.81 4.47
N SER A 58 -7.70 -7.30 5.10
CA SER A 58 -8.92 -6.86 4.41
C SER A 58 -8.64 -5.70 3.47
N ASN A 59 -7.89 -4.71 3.91
CA ASN A 59 -7.50 -3.54 3.09
C ASN A 59 -6.65 -3.97 1.89
N LEU A 60 -5.78 -4.95 2.07
CA LEU A 60 -4.96 -5.48 0.98
C LEU A 60 -5.81 -6.21 -0.08
N GLU A 61 -6.80 -6.98 0.33
CA GLU A 61 -7.74 -7.63 -0.59
C GLU A 61 -8.59 -6.61 -1.36
N GLU A 62 -9.04 -5.55 -0.69
CA GLU A 62 -9.76 -4.44 -1.34
C GLU A 62 -8.87 -3.71 -2.35
N SER A 63 -7.64 -3.40 -1.97
CA SER A 63 -6.66 -2.78 -2.86
C SER A 63 -6.40 -3.62 -4.10
N ARG A 64 -6.27 -4.94 -3.95
CA ARG A 64 -6.12 -5.86 -5.09
C ARG A 64 -7.30 -5.81 -6.05
N LYS A 65 -8.52 -5.81 -5.52
CA LYS A 65 -9.74 -5.69 -6.35
C LYS A 65 -9.76 -4.37 -7.12
N THR A 66 -9.39 -3.28 -6.46
CA THR A 66 -9.29 -1.96 -7.06
C THR A 66 -8.28 -1.94 -8.20
N ILE A 67 -7.09 -2.52 -7.99
CA ILE A 67 -6.05 -2.62 -9.03
C ILE A 67 -6.58 -3.36 -10.26
N ILE A 68 -7.22 -4.50 -10.07
CA ILE A 68 -7.80 -5.28 -11.18
C ILE A 68 -8.82 -4.46 -11.97
N GLN A 69 -9.67 -3.69 -11.29
CA GLN A 69 -10.64 -2.82 -11.94
C GLN A 69 -9.97 -1.68 -12.72
N MET A 70 -8.93 -1.09 -12.15
CA MET A 70 -8.15 -0.04 -12.80
C MET A 70 -7.38 -0.56 -14.01
N ASP A 71 -6.78 -1.73 -13.91
CA ASP A 71 -6.09 -2.38 -15.03
C ASP A 71 -7.06 -2.65 -16.21
N LYS A 72 -8.27 -3.11 -15.89
CA LYS A 72 -9.30 -3.30 -16.92
C LYS A 72 -9.70 -1.97 -17.56
N ALA A 73 -9.98 -0.95 -16.77
CA ALA A 73 -10.34 0.38 -17.27
C ALA A 73 -9.21 1.00 -18.10
N LEU A 74 -7.96 0.80 -17.69
CA LEU A 74 -6.79 1.26 -18.42
C LEU A 74 -6.63 0.55 -19.76
N SER A 75 -6.84 -0.75 -19.79
CA SER A 75 -6.81 -1.54 -21.04
C SER A 75 -7.88 -1.09 -22.01
N GLU A 76 -9.12 -0.94 -21.55
CA GLU A 76 -10.24 -0.44 -22.36
C GLU A 76 -9.98 0.96 -22.89
N MET A 77 -9.44 1.85 -22.07
CA MET A 77 -9.08 3.21 -22.49
C MET A 77 -7.97 3.19 -23.53
N SER A 78 -6.96 2.35 -23.36
CA SER A 78 -5.85 2.21 -24.31
C SER A 78 -6.31 1.75 -25.66
N GLU A 79 -7.23 0.78 -25.71
CA GLU A 79 -7.83 0.31 -26.98
C GLU A 79 -8.68 1.41 -27.64
N ARG A 80 -9.45 2.16 -26.86
CA ARG A 80 -10.24 3.28 -27.35
C ARG A 80 -9.37 4.40 -27.88
N MET A 81 -8.26 4.72 -27.21
CA MET A 81 -7.30 5.71 -27.68
C MET A 81 -6.68 5.31 -29.00
N LEU A 82 -6.25 4.07 -29.12
CA LEU A 82 -5.69 3.56 -30.39
C LEU A 82 -6.73 3.55 -31.51
N SER A 83 -7.97 3.15 -31.21
CA SER A 83 -9.08 3.20 -32.15
C SER A 83 -9.39 4.63 -32.57
N GLY A 84 -9.32 5.59 -31.64
CA GLY A 84 -9.46 7.02 -31.93
C GLY A 84 -8.40 7.54 -32.89
N VAL A 85 -7.15 7.17 -32.69
CA VAL A 85 -6.05 7.50 -33.63
C VAL A 85 -6.31 6.91 -35.00
N ALA A 86 -6.79 5.68 -35.08
CA ALA A 86 -7.13 5.04 -36.34
C ALA A 86 -8.27 5.76 -37.08
N THR A 87 -9.23 6.30 -36.32
CA THR A 87 -10.38 7.06 -36.88
C THR A 87 -9.96 8.42 -37.41
N VAL A 88 -9.11 9.12 -36.70
CA VAL A 88 -8.69 10.49 -37.06
C VAL A 88 -7.62 10.50 -38.14
N TYR A 89 -6.62 9.65 -38.03
CA TYR A 89 -5.43 9.65 -38.89
C TYR A 89 -5.42 8.50 -39.92
N GLY A 90 -6.25 7.49 -39.71
CA GLY A 90 -6.29 6.27 -40.54
C GLY A 90 -5.35 5.17 -40.03
N ARG A 91 -5.75 3.92 -40.29
CA ARG A 91 -4.98 2.73 -39.84
C ARG A 91 -3.61 2.56 -40.53
N ASN A 92 -3.42 3.20 -41.66
CA ASN A 92 -2.16 3.14 -42.42
C ASN A 92 -1.26 4.37 -42.18
N SER A 93 -1.65 5.24 -41.26
CA SER A 93 -0.91 6.45 -40.94
C SER A 93 0.35 6.16 -40.10
N ILE A 94 1.28 7.07 -40.15
CA ILE A 94 2.48 7.05 -39.29
C ILE A 94 2.06 7.24 -37.83
N GLU A 95 1.05 8.06 -37.59
CA GLU A 95 0.49 8.35 -36.26
C GLU A 95 -0.06 7.07 -35.62
N TYR A 96 -0.81 6.28 -36.37
CA TYR A 96 -1.33 4.99 -35.87
C TYR A 96 -0.21 4.01 -35.53
N SER A 97 0.83 3.94 -36.37
CA SER A 97 2.01 3.12 -36.11
C SER A 97 2.76 3.59 -34.85
N LYS A 98 2.94 4.91 -34.68
CA LYS A 98 3.57 5.50 -33.50
C LYS A 98 2.76 5.28 -32.23
N ALA A 99 1.45 5.20 -32.34
CA ALA A 99 0.56 4.90 -31.22
C ALA A 99 0.55 3.40 -30.85
N GLY A 100 1.31 2.55 -31.54
CA GLY A 100 1.40 1.12 -31.30
C GLY A 100 0.42 0.28 -32.12
N GLY A 101 -0.25 0.87 -33.10
CA GLY A 101 -1.10 0.15 -34.04
C GLY A 101 -0.28 -0.69 -35.02
N SER A 102 -0.73 -1.89 -35.29
CA SER A 102 -0.10 -2.76 -36.29
C SER A 102 -0.67 -2.45 -37.66
N ASN A 103 0.12 -1.83 -38.51
CA ASN A 103 -0.14 -1.80 -39.95
C ASN A 103 0.07 -3.21 -40.48
N GLY A 104 -0.91 -3.77 -41.16
CA GLY A 104 -0.97 -5.17 -41.60
C GLY A 104 0.12 -5.70 -42.52
N LYS A 105 1.29 -5.05 -42.54
CA LYS A 105 2.54 -5.63 -43.07
C LYS A 105 3.28 -6.26 -41.91
N ARG A 106 3.07 -7.51 -41.70
CA ARG A 106 3.80 -8.39 -40.83
C ARG A 106 5.26 -8.43 -41.25
N ASN A 107 6.03 -7.40 -40.89
CA ASN A 107 7.45 -7.54 -40.84
C ASN A 107 7.78 -8.19 -39.48
N LYS A 108 8.21 -9.43 -39.61
CA LYS A 108 8.74 -10.25 -38.53
C LYS A 108 10.03 -9.58 -38.04
N GLN A 109 9.90 -8.62 -37.17
CA GLN A 109 11.05 -8.09 -36.47
C GLN A 109 10.68 -7.85 -35.03
N SER A 110 11.20 -8.77 -34.25
CA SER A 110 11.49 -8.75 -32.83
C SER A 110 10.70 -7.74 -32.00
N SER A 111 9.94 -8.30 -31.09
CA SER A 111 9.54 -7.71 -29.84
C SER A 111 10.68 -6.87 -29.23
N SER A 112 10.85 -5.65 -29.67
CA SER A 112 11.61 -4.70 -28.90
C SER A 112 10.66 -4.04 -27.94
N LYS A 113 10.61 -4.64 -26.76
CA LYS A 113 10.74 -3.95 -25.49
C LYS A 113 9.95 -2.65 -25.41
N VAL A 114 8.85 -2.74 -24.79
CA VAL A 114 8.18 -1.62 -24.13
C VAL A 114 9.11 -1.15 -22.98
N ALA A 115 10.28 -0.64 -23.33
CA ALA A 115 11.23 -0.14 -22.36
C ALA A 115 11.22 1.39 -22.17
N PRO A 116 10.61 2.21 -23.04
CA PRO A 116 10.78 3.65 -22.88
C PRO A 116 9.86 4.28 -21.84
N VAL A 117 8.73 3.68 -21.52
CA VAL A 117 7.76 4.35 -20.63
C VAL A 117 8.18 4.30 -19.17
N VAL A 118 8.83 3.21 -18.77
CA VAL A 118 9.34 3.05 -17.40
C VAL A 118 10.59 3.91 -17.17
N ALA A 119 11.43 4.10 -18.18
CA ALA A 119 12.61 4.92 -18.08
C ALA A 119 12.29 6.42 -17.95
N VAL A 120 11.22 6.90 -18.56
CA VAL A 120 10.79 8.30 -18.46
C VAL A 120 10.21 8.60 -17.07
N LEU A 121 9.52 7.65 -16.47
CA LEU A 121 9.01 7.78 -15.10
C LEU A 121 10.12 7.68 -14.05
N ALA A 122 11.18 6.91 -14.33
CA ALA A 122 12.32 6.79 -13.43
C ALA A 122 13.31 7.95 -13.54
N SER A 123 13.26 8.74 -14.60
CA SER A 123 14.14 9.89 -14.83
C SER A 123 13.54 11.22 -14.38
N GLN A 124 12.36 11.27 -13.83
CA GLN A 124 11.94 12.46 -13.10
C GLN A 124 12.73 12.51 -11.81
N PRO A 125 13.63 13.48 -11.67
CA PRO A 125 14.21 13.71 -10.37
C PRO A 125 13.05 14.04 -9.45
N ALA A 126 12.95 13.29 -8.38
CA ALA A 126 12.18 13.75 -7.25
C ALA A 126 12.75 15.15 -6.96
N GLN A 127 12.02 16.15 -7.35
CA GLN A 127 12.24 17.46 -6.81
C GLN A 127 11.85 17.32 -5.34
N ALA A 128 12.82 16.91 -4.59
CA ALA A 128 12.80 17.16 -3.18
C ALA A 128 12.55 18.65 -3.05
N ALA A 129 11.39 18.99 -2.62
CA ALA A 129 11.13 20.33 -2.17
C ALA A 129 12.14 20.58 -1.05
N ILE A 130 13.18 21.24 -1.39
CA ILE A 130 14.11 21.78 -0.44
C ILE A 130 13.39 22.97 0.15
N ALA A 131 12.57 22.69 1.10
CA ALA A 131 12.18 23.67 2.06
C ALA A 131 13.38 23.84 3.01
N ASN A 132 14.41 24.41 2.51
CA ASN A 132 15.46 24.93 3.35
C ASN A 132 15.15 26.37 3.69
N GLY A 133 14.18 26.51 4.54
CA GLY A 133 14.06 27.69 5.35
C GLY A 133 15.00 27.60 6.53
N SER A 134 16.27 27.58 6.29
CA SER A 134 17.24 27.93 7.32
C SER A 134 17.34 29.43 7.38
N THR A 135 16.42 30.05 8.04
CA THR A 135 16.59 31.39 8.54
C THR A 135 17.47 31.30 9.78
N ASN A 136 18.73 31.39 9.54
CA ASN A 136 19.67 31.72 10.58
C ASN A 136 19.45 33.20 10.95
N GLY A 137 18.53 33.42 11.86
CA GLY A 137 18.37 34.68 12.52
C GLY A 137 19.49 34.85 13.54
N ASN A 138 20.58 35.35 13.07
CA ASN A 138 21.61 35.87 13.96
C ASN A 138 21.15 37.23 14.48
N SER A 139 20.45 37.24 15.56
CA SER A 139 20.19 38.46 16.32
C SER A 139 21.36 38.70 17.27
N THR A 140 22.32 39.39 16.75
CA THR A 140 23.26 40.12 17.56
C THR A 140 22.57 41.28 18.29
N THR A 141 22.39 41.12 19.54
CA THR A 141 21.99 42.20 20.44
C THR A 141 23.22 43.05 20.70
N PRO A 142 23.22 44.34 20.41
CA PRO A 142 24.27 45.22 20.92
C PRO A 142 23.94 45.58 22.36
N LEU A 143 24.89 45.32 23.21
CA LEU A 143 24.97 45.90 24.53
C LEU A 143 25.21 47.39 24.38
N LEU A 144 24.37 48.18 24.94
CA LEU A 144 24.62 49.56 25.26
C LEU A 144 24.57 49.77 26.78
N GLN A 145 25.53 50.35 27.20
CA GLN A 145 25.87 50.95 28.50
C GLN A 145 24.69 51.47 29.29
#